data_6f258500ab81447aba651b1bb28ce3d2
#
_entry.id   6f258500ab81447aba651b1bb28ce3d2
#
_cell.length_a   1.000
_cell.length_b   1.000
_cell.length_c   1.000
_cell.angle_alpha   90.00
_cell.angle_beta   90.00
_cell.angle_gamma   90.00
#
_symmetry.space_group_name_H-M   'P 1'
#
loop_
_entity.id
_entity.type
_entity.pdbx_description
1 polymer ?
#
loop_
_entity_poly.entity_id
_entity_poly.type
_entity_poly.pdbx_seq_one_letter_code
_entity_poly.pdbx_strand_id
1 'polypeptide(L)'
;MADPNNPLIAALLPLVRRVRTDVTAIKKSDGSRWTSQPLTRERLAQHVNGGPARGVCPIKAGESVTMVALLDFDSHKGEVSWAEMSAVVARVVDVLELVHGMHPILFRSSGGMGVHLYLIWDEAQDAYSVRRFMKGVLESVGLKDGARGVRAGEVEVFPKQSSVGPDGWGSQAILPLAGKSVPLMLAEPPFPDEAEFVGADFNRRTDVCALIKSALTEGELW
;
A
#
# COMPACT_ATOMS: atom_id res chain seq x y z
N MET A 1 5.93 -16.96 -22.11
CA MET A 1 4.61 -16.30 -21.98
C MET A 1 4.25 -16.28 -20.51
N ALA A 2 3.63 -15.20 -20.01
CA ALA A 2 3.18 -15.13 -18.62
C ALA A 2 2.04 -16.15 -18.40
N ASP A 3 2.12 -16.94 -17.33
CA ASP A 3 1.07 -17.91 -16.97
C ASP A 3 -0.18 -17.16 -16.48
N PRO A 4 -1.30 -17.21 -17.22
CA PRO A 4 -2.53 -16.53 -16.81
C PRO A 4 -3.25 -17.24 -15.63
N ASN A 5 -2.81 -18.44 -15.27
CA ASN A 5 -3.35 -19.24 -14.17
C ASN A 5 -2.50 -19.19 -12.90
N ASN A 6 -1.47 -18.35 -12.88
CA ASN A 6 -0.65 -18.17 -11.68
C ASN A 6 -1.54 -17.85 -10.46
N PRO A 7 -1.45 -18.63 -9.36
CA PRO A 7 -2.28 -18.43 -8.17
C PRO A 7 -2.13 -17.03 -7.54
N LEU A 8 -1.00 -16.38 -7.73
CA LEU A 8 -0.77 -15.01 -7.25
C LEU A 8 -1.73 -13.99 -7.89
N ILE A 9 -2.25 -14.27 -9.10
CA ILE A 9 -3.28 -13.43 -9.73
C ILE A 9 -4.56 -13.48 -8.89
N ALA A 10 -5.00 -14.68 -8.51
CA ALA A 10 -6.18 -14.84 -7.67
C ALA A 10 -5.98 -14.17 -6.30
N ALA A 11 -4.78 -14.29 -5.73
CA ALA A 11 -4.39 -13.67 -4.47
C ALA A 11 -4.49 -12.13 -4.51
N LEU A 12 -4.16 -11.49 -5.64
CA LEU A 12 -4.25 -10.03 -5.80
C LEU A 12 -5.66 -9.50 -6.09
N LEU A 13 -6.60 -10.33 -6.54
CA LEU A 13 -7.93 -9.87 -6.94
C LEU A 13 -8.68 -9.08 -5.85
N PRO A 14 -8.63 -9.45 -4.57
CA PRO A 14 -9.31 -8.66 -3.52
C PRO A 14 -8.78 -7.23 -3.42
N LEU A 15 -7.47 -7.03 -3.56
CA LEU A 15 -6.85 -5.69 -3.60
C LEU A 15 -7.23 -4.96 -4.90
N VAL A 16 -7.11 -5.62 -6.05
CA VAL A 16 -7.37 -5.03 -7.38
C VAL A 16 -8.81 -4.52 -7.50
N ARG A 17 -9.79 -5.20 -6.90
CA ARG A 17 -11.20 -4.75 -6.90
C ARG A 17 -11.45 -3.45 -6.13
N ARG A 18 -10.53 -3.07 -5.24
CA ARG A 18 -10.65 -1.92 -4.34
C ARG A 18 -9.91 -0.68 -4.83
N VAL A 19 -9.12 -0.80 -5.86
CA VAL A 19 -8.30 0.29 -6.43
C VAL A 19 -8.76 0.64 -7.84
N ARG A 20 -8.22 1.71 -8.39
CA ARG A 20 -8.46 2.14 -9.76
C ARG A 20 -7.80 1.21 -10.76
N THR A 21 -8.53 0.75 -11.77
CA THR A 21 -8.05 -0.23 -12.76
C THR A 21 -8.23 0.19 -14.22
N ASP A 22 -8.91 1.30 -14.50
CA ASP A 22 -9.12 1.82 -15.87
C ASP A 22 -7.85 2.37 -16.50
N VAL A 23 -6.90 2.79 -15.68
CA VAL A 23 -5.55 3.23 -16.07
C VAL A 23 -4.51 2.57 -15.17
N THR A 24 -3.28 2.39 -15.66
CA THR A 24 -2.17 1.86 -14.86
C THR A 24 -0.90 2.64 -15.08
N ALA A 25 -0.05 2.66 -14.08
CA ALA A 25 1.33 3.06 -14.25
C ALA A 25 2.23 1.86 -14.53
N ILE A 26 3.33 2.09 -15.22
CA ILE A 26 4.39 1.10 -15.45
C ILE A 26 5.65 1.61 -14.75
N LYS A 27 6.21 0.79 -13.86
CA LYS A 27 7.52 1.08 -13.25
C LYS A 27 8.61 0.78 -14.29
N LYS A 28 9.47 1.76 -14.52
CA LYS A 28 10.67 1.66 -15.37
C LYS A 28 11.91 1.94 -14.54
N SER A 29 13.08 1.70 -15.10
CA SER A 29 14.38 2.00 -14.45
C SER A 29 14.57 3.49 -14.13
N ASP A 30 13.95 4.36 -14.93
CA ASP A 30 13.99 5.83 -14.81
C ASP A 30 12.78 6.43 -14.09
N GLY A 31 11.98 5.61 -13.41
CA GLY A 31 10.76 6.01 -12.68
C GLY A 31 9.50 5.33 -13.18
N SER A 32 8.37 5.68 -12.56
CA SER A 32 7.07 5.14 -12.96
C SER A 32 6.31 6.14 -13.84
N ARG A 33 5.63 5.64 -14.88
CA ARG A 33 4.84 6.45 -15.81
C ARG A 33 3.42 5.91 -15.95
N TRP A 34 2.45 6.79 -15.89
CA TRP A 34 1.07 6.48 -16.21
C TRP A 34 0.89 6.09 -17.68
N THR A 35 -0.03 5.19 -17.92
CA THR A 35 -0.49 4.80 -19.26
C THR A 35 -2.02 4.77 -19.26
N SER A 36 -2.65 5.04 -20.41
CA SER A 36 -4.11 4.90 -20.58
C SER A 36 -4.55 3.43 -20.69
N GLN A 37 -3.70 2.49 -20.30
CA GLN A 37 -4.00 1.07 -20.42
C GLN A 37 -4.64 0.56 -19.11
N PRO A 38 -5.83 -0.10 -19.18
CA PRO A 38 -6.45 -0.69 -18.00
C PRO A 38 -5.64 -1.87 -17.45
N LEU A 39 -5.84 -2.20 -16.18
CA LEU A 39 -5.28 -3.38 -15.55
C LEU A 39 -6.10 -4.62 -15.94
N THR A 40 -5.71 -5.28 -17.04
CA THR A 40 -6.33 -6.54 -17.47
C THR A 40 -5.69 -7.74 -16.75
N ARG A 41 -6.34 -8.91 -16.84
CA ARG A 41 -5.80 -10.16 -16.31
C ARG A 41 -4.42 -10.49 -16.91
N GLU A 42 -4.23 -10.27 -18.20
CA GLU A 42 -2.96 -10.51 -18.89
C GLU A 42 -1.86 -9.59 -18.38
N ARG A 43 -2.18 -8.32 -18.07
CA ARG A 43 -1.22 -7.37 -17.50
C ARG A 43 -0.90 -7.69 -16.06
N LEU A 44 -1.88 -8.19 -15.29
CA LEU A 44 -1.66 -8.69 -13.95
C LEU A 44 -0.80 -9.96 -13.98
N ALA A 45 -1.03 -10.85 -14.95
CA ALA A 45 -0.16 -12.01 -15.18
C ALA A 45 1.28 -11.60 -15.52
N GLN A 46 1.47 -10.61 -16.38
CA GLN A 46 2.81 -10.07 -16.66
C GLN A 46 3.47 -9.52 -15.39
N HIS A 47 2.71 -8.78 -14.54
CA HIS A 47 3.19 -8.19 -13.30
C HIS A 47 3.76 -9.24 -12.35
N VAL A 48 3.04 -10.34 -12.10
CA VAL A 48 3.46 -11.39 -11.14
C VAL A 48 4.47 -12.39 -11.72
N ASN A 49 4.60 -12.47 -13.05
CA ASN A 49 5.51 -13.40 -13.72
C ASN A 49 6.82 -12.71 -14.20
N GLY A 50 7.24 -11.63 -13.54
CA GLY A 50 8.52 -10.96 -13.82
C GLY A 50 8.49 -9.97 -14.98
N GLY A 51 7.31 -9.63 -15.49
CA GLY A 51 7.13 -8.53 -16.45
C GLY A 51 7.15 -7.15 -15.77
N PRO A 52 6.74 -6.10 -16.49
CA PRO A 52 6.73 -4.74 -15.94
C PRO A 52 5.83 -4.62 -14.72
N ALA A 53 6.37 -4.12 -13.61
CA ALA A 53 5.59 -3.83 -12.42
C ALA A 53 4.55 -2.75 -12.70
N ARG A 54 3.32 -2.96 -12.23
CA ARG A 54 2.17 -2.08 -12.44
C ARG A 54 1.87 -1.30 -11.17
N GLY A 55 1.56 -0.01 -11.36
CA GLY A 55 1.06 0.87 -10.33
C GLY A 55 -0.39 1.22 -10.56
N VAL A 56 -1.11 1.47 -9.46
CA VAL A 56 -2.54 1.83 -9.43
C VAL A 56 -2.75 3.01 -8.49
N CYS A 57 -3.86 3.73 -8.66
CA CYS A 57 -4.29 4.73 -7.70
C CYS A 57 -5.29 4.10 -6.71
N PRO A 58 -5.16 4.31 -5.38
CA PRO A 58 -6.14 3.86 -4.41
C PRO A 58 -7.52 4.52 -4.59
N ILE A 59 -7.60 5.72 -5.15
CA ILE A 59 -8.84 6.46 -5.39
C ILE A 59 -9.24 6.29 -6.86
N LYS A 60 -10.51 5.95 -7.13
CA LYS A 60 -11.05 5.85 -8.48
C LYS A 60 -11.31 7.22 -9.08
N ALA A 61 -11.41 7.29 -10.42
CA ALA A 61 -11.71 8.54 -11.11
C ALA A 61 -13.07 9.12 -10.68
N GLY A 62 -13.11 10.42 -10.42
CA GLY A 62 -14.30 11.12 -9.96
C GLY A 62 -14.63 10.91 -8.47
N GLU A 63 -13.81 10.18 -7.71
CA GLU A 63 -14.09 9.86 -6.31
C GLU A 63 -13.19 10.61 -5.32
N SER A 64 -13.67 10.73 -4.07
CA SER A 64 -12.94 11.22 -2.89
C SER A 64 -12.86 10.17 -1.79
N VAL A 65 -13.10 8.90 -2.13
CA VAL A 65 -13.08 7.78 -1.20
C VAL A 65 -12.05 6.74 -1.61
N THR A 66 -11.59 5.95 -0.65
CA THR A 66 -10.67 4.83 -0.86
C THR A 66 -11.07 3.63 -0.03
N MET A 67 -10.76 2.43 -0.48
CA MET A 67 -10.87 1.19 0.29
C MET A 67 -9.49 0.64 0.65
N VAL A 68 -8.41 1.35 0.30
CA VAL A 68 -7.03 0.91 0.51
C VAL A 68 -6.18 2.10 0.95
N ALA A 69 -5.39 1.90 1.99
CA ALA A 69 -4.26 2.78 2.31
C ALA A 69 -2.95 2.00 2.19
N LEU A 70 -1.89 2.71 1.87
CA LEU A 70 -0.55 2.17 1.78
C LEU A 70 0.44 3.14 2.43
N LEU A 71 1.33 2.59 3.26
CA LEU A 71 2.59 3.22 3.63
C LEU A 71 3.73 2.58 2.84
N ASP A 72 4.48 3.40 2.14
CA ASP A 72 5.65 2.97 1.35
C ASP A 72 6.94 3.38 2.08
N PHE A 73 7.59 2.41 2.70
CA PHE A 73 8.85 2.56 3.41
C PHE A 73 10.00 2.29 2.46
N ASP A 74 10.63 3.33 1.98
CA ASP A 74 11.73 3.23 1.02
C ASP A 74 13.11 3.31 1.70
N SER A 75 14.06 2.50 1.17
CA SER A 75 15.48 2.61 1.44
C SER A 75 16.20 3.00 0.15
N HIS A 76 16.41 4.29 -0.06
CA HIS A 76 17.11 4.77 -1.24
C HIS A 76 18.57 4.26 -1.22
N LYS A 77 18.97 3.61 -2.33
CA LYS A 77 20.32 3.06 -2.52
C LYS A 77 20.81 2.10 -1.42
N GLY A 78 19.88 1.51 -0.64
CA GLY A 78 20.24 0.59 0.44
C GLY A 78 20.89 1.27 1.67
N GLU A 79 20.54 2.54 1.92
CA GLU A 79 21.06 3.31 3.06
C GLU A 79 20.55 2.81 4.43
N VAL A 80 19.52 1.99 4.44
CA VAL A 80 18.92 1.38 5.62
C VAL A 80 19.04 -0.13 5.49
N SER A 81 19.58 -0.79 6.50
CA SER A 81 19.67 -2.25 6.57
C SER A 81 18.27 -2.86 6.71
N TRP A 82 18.12 -4.15 6.35
CA TRP A 82 16.84 -4.83 6.50
C TRP A 82 16.35 -4.90 7.95
N ALA A 83 17.29 -5.08 8.90
CA ALA A 83 16.95 -5.08 10.33
C ALA A 83 16.44 -3.72 10.81
N GLU A 84 17.09 -2.62 10.40
CA GLU A 84 16.65 -1.26 10.72
C GLU A 84 15.29 -0.95 10.06
N MET A 85 15.11 -1.34 8.79
CA MET A 85 13.83 -1.19 8.08
C MET A 85 12.70 -1.92 8.82
N SER A 86 12.91 -3.19 9.17
CA SER A 86 11.92 -4.00 9.89
C SER A 86 11.60 -3.41 11.27
N ALA A 87 12.61 -2.91 12.00
CA ALA A 87 12.40 -2.29 13.31
C ALA A 87 11.59 -0.98 13.22
N VAL A 88 11.78 -0.19 12.16
CA VAL A 88 10.98 1.02 11.93
C VAL A 88 9.53 0.66 11.59
N VAL A 89 9.33 -0.33 10.71
CA VAL A 89 7.99 -0.79 10.33
C VAL A 89 7.26 -1.40 11.52
N ALA A 90 7.95 -2.21 12.37
CA ALA A 90 7.36 -2.82 13.56
C ALA A 90 6.74 -1.78 14.50
N ARG A 91 7.40 -0.64 14.73
CA ARG A 91 6.83 0.44 15.57
C ARG A 91 5.51 0.99 15.01
N VAL A 92 5.39 1.08 13.69
CA VAL A 92 4.14 1.52 13.03
C VAL A 92 3.07 0.44 13.14
N VAL A 93 3.44 -0.83 12.96
CA VAL A 93 2.55 -1.98 13.14
C VAL A 93 2.02 -2.02 14.59
N ASP A 94 2.89 -1.86 15.59
CA ASP A 94 2.50 -1.85 17.01
C ASP A 94 1.44 -0.76 17.29
N VAL A 95 1.60 0.44 16.75
CA VAL A 95 0.59 1.50 16.92
C VAL A 95 -0.71 1.11 16.23
N LEU A 96 -0.66 0.58 15.00
CA LEU A 96 -1.85 0.15 14.29
C LEU A 96 -2.59 -0.97 15.03
N GLU A 97 -1.88 -1.99 15.51
CA GLU A 97 -2.49 -3.16 16.16
C GLU A 97 -2.90 -2.86 17.62
N LEU A 98 -1.99 -2.32 18.43
CA LEU A 98 -2.22 -2.18 19.88
C LEU A 98 -3.06 -0.97 20.23
N VAL A 99 -2.95 0.13 19.47
CA VAL A 99 -3.72 1.35 19.75
C VAL A 99 -5.03 1.39 18.96
N HIS A 100 -5.00 0.96 17.69
CA HIS A 100 -6.13 1.12 16.77
C HIS A 100 -6.84 -0.20 16.42
N GLY A 101 -6.32 -1.37 16.84
CA GLY A 101 -6.90 -2.68 16.53
C GLY A 101 -6.90 -3.03 15.04
N MET A 102 -5.98 -2.42 14.28
CA MET A 102 -5.83 -2.61 12.85
C MET A 102 -4.76 -3.64 12.53
N HIS A 103 -5.05 -4.56 11.62
CA HIS A 103 -4.10 -5.60 11.20
C HIS A 103 -3.57 -5.30 9.79
N PRO A 104 -2.37 -4.70 9.66
CA PRO A 104 -1.78 -4.41 8.38
C PRO A 104 -1.30 -5.67 7.66
N ILE A 105 -1.17 -5.58 6.34
CA ILE A 105 -0.56 -6.61 5.51
C ILE A 105 0.74 -6.06 4.95
N LEU A 106 1.82 -6.79 5.12
CA LEU A 106 3.16 -6.36 4.74
C LEU A 106 3.67 -7.08 3.50
N PHE A 107 4.31 -6.33 2.63
CA PHE A 107 5.09 -6.86 1.52
C PHE A 107 6.46 -6.21 1.47
N ARG A 108 7.46 -6.98 1.11
CA ARG A 108 8.71 -6.41 0.64
C ARG A 108 8.45 -5.58 -0.62
N SER A 109 9.06 -4.43 -0.78
CA SER A 109 8.92 -3.60 -1.98
C SER A 109 9.46 -4.31 -3.23
N SER A 110 9.04 -3.90 -4.41
CA SER A 110 9.50 -4.50 -5.67
C SER A 110 11.01 -4.40 -5.91
N GLY A 111 11.68 -3.47 -5.24
CA GLY A 111 13.15 -3.32 -5.22
C GLY A 111 13.84 -4.24 -4.21
N GLY A 112 13.12 -4.77 -3.25
CA GLY A 112 13.60 -5.70 -2.22
C GLY A 112 14.21 -5.04 -0.97
N MET A 113 14.29 -3.72 -0.91
CA MET A 113 14.93 -2.99 0.19
C MET A 113 13.95 -2.15 1.03
N GLY A 114 12.72 -2.03 0.60
CA GLY A 114 11.65 -1.31 1.30
C GLY A 114 10.51 -2.23 1.71
N VAL A 115 9.50 -1.66 2.38
CA VAL A 115 8.29 -2.34 2.81
C VAL A 115 7.06 -1.56 2.36
N HIS A 116 6.08 -2.26 1.82
CA HIS A 116 4.73 -1.76 1.59
C HIS A 116 3.80 -2.30 2.68
N LEU A 117 3.22 -1.41 3.47
CA LEU A 117 2.24 -1.73 4.49
C LEU A 117 0.86 -1.33 4.00
N TYR A 118 -0.05 -2.30 3.87
CA TYR A 118 -1.41 -2.09 3.40
C TYR A 118 -2.42 -2.15 4.54
N LEU A 119 -3.39 -1.23 4.52
CA LEU A 119 -4.67 -1.35 5.22
C LEU A 119 -5.78 -1.46 4.19
N ILE A 120 -6.75 -2.35 4.41
CA ILE A 120 -7.82 -2.66 3.46
C ILE A 120 -9.16 -2.64 4.18
N TRP A 121 -10.14 -1.95 3.62
CA TRP A 121 -11.50 -1.87 4.12
C TRP A 121 -12.49 -2.53 3.17
N ASP A 122 -13.59 -3.03 3.74
CA ASP A 122 -14.73 -3.52 2.95
C ASP A 122 -15.59 -2.40 2.42
N GLU A 123 -15.71 -1.31 3.19
CA GLU A 123 -16.43 -0.10 2.82
C GLU A 123 -15.49 1.02 2.43
N ALA A 124 -15.96 1.88 1.53
CA ALA A 124 -15.24 3.07 1.13
C ALA A 124 -15.11 4.06 2.30
N GLN A 125 -13.90 4.56 2.52
CA GLN A 125 -13.54 5.53 3.54
C GLN A 125 -13.24 6.86 2.88
N ASP A 126 -13.51 8.00 3.56
CA ASP A 126 -13.09 9.30 3.09
C ASP A 126 -11.55 9.36 2.96
N ALA A 127 -11.07 9.68 1.74
CA ALA A 127 -9.64 9.61 1.44
C ALA A 127 -8.82 10.64 2.21
N TYR A 128 -9.40 11.82 2.52
CA TYR A 128 -8.74 12.83 3.35
C TYR A 128 -8.55 12.33 4.78
N SER A 129 -9.59 11.76 5.37
CA SER A 129 -9.56 11.21 6.73
C SER A 129 -8.59 10.04 6.86
N VAL A 130 -8.59 9.11 5.89
CA VAL A 130 -7.62 8.01 5.84
C VAL A 130 -6.19 8.54 5.78
N ARG A 131 -5.92 9.50 4.90
CA ARG A 131 -4.59 10.10 4.78
C ARG A 131 -4.16 10.80 6.07
N ARG A 132 -5.05 11.59 6.68
CA ARG A 132 -4.78 12.28 7.96
C ARG A 132 -4.49 11.29 9.08
N PHE A 133 -5.28 10.22 9.16
CA PHE A 133 -5.08 9.15 10.14
C PHE A 133 -3.69 8.51 9.96
N MET A 134 -3.34 8.08 8.74
CA MET A 134 -2.04 7.46 8.46
C MET A 134 -0.86 8.38 8.78
N LYS A 135 -1.01 9.69 8.55
CA LYS A 135 0.00 10.69 8.95
C LYS A 135 0.12 10.78 10.46
N GLY A 136 -0.98 10.78 11.20
CA GLY A 136 -0.98 10.77 12.67
C GLY A 136 -0.30 9.53 13.24
N VAL A 137 -0.51 8.36 12.64
CA VAL A 137 0.21 7.12 13.00
C VAL A 137 1.72 7.28 12.79
N LEU A 138 2.16 7.82 11.67
CA LEU A 138 3.59 8.08 11.43
C LEU A 138 4.16 9.07 12.46
N GLU A 139 3.48 10.18 12.71
CA GLU A 139 3.91 11.22 13.66
C GLU A 139 4.06 10.66 15.08
N SER A 140 3.17 9.74 15.51
CA SER A 140 3.24 9.11 16.83
C SER A 140 4.51 8.28 17.08
N VAL A 141 5.17 7.83 16.01
CA VAL A 141 6.44 7.08 16.08
C VAL A 141 7.66 7.91 15.61
N GLY A 142 7.48 9.23 15.45
CA GLY A 142 8.55 10.15 15.06
C GLY A 142 8.90 10.13 13.56
N LEU A 143 7.97 9.66 12.72
CA LEU A 143 8.08 9.68 11.26
C LEU A 143 7.14 10.74 10.68
N LYS A 144 7.25 11.02 9.38
CA LYS A 144 6.36 11.93 8.66
C LYS A 144 6.13 11.49 7.21
N ASP A 145 5.05 12.01 6.60
CA ASP A 145 4.76 11.83 5.18
C ASP A 145 5.83 12.50 4.32
N GLY A 146 6.45 11.75 3.43
CA GLY A 146 7.48 12.26 2.51
C GLY A 146 8.18 11.17 1.72
N ALA A 147 8.90 11.56 0.67
CA ALA A 147 9.49 10.68 -0.34
C ALA A 147 11.02 10.48 -0.21
N ARG A 148 11.65 10.98 0.86
CA ARG A 148 13.11 10.87 1.02
C ARG A 148 13.56 9.57 1.69
N GLY A 149 12.61 8.72 2.06
CA GLY A 149 12.83 7.40 2.63
C GLY A 149 13.09 7.39 4.14
N VAL A 150 13.14 6.18 4.69
CA VAL A 150 13.21 5.89 6.13
C VAL A 150 14.44 6.53 6.80
N ARG A 151 15.57 6.60 6.11
CA ARG A 151 16.79 7.27 6.64
C ARG A 151 16.55 8.74 7.00
N ALA A 152 15.69 9.42 6.25
CA ALA A 152 15.29 10.81 6.51
C ALA A 152 14.08 10.94 7.45
N GLY A 153 13.60 9.84 8.03
CA GLY A 153 12.38 9.81 8.84
C GLY A 153 11.12 10.00 8.01
N GLU A 154 11.15 9.69 6.71
CA GLU A 154 10.03 9.90 5.80
C GLU A 154 9.49 8.58 5.25
N VAL A 155 8.14 8.51 5.14
CA VAL A 155 7.40 7.40 4.59
C VAL A 155 6.29 7.95 3.71
N GLU A 156 6.14 7.45 2.49
CA GLU A 156 5.08 7.93 1.61
C GLU A 156 3.71 7.37 2.03
N VAL A 157 2.74 8.27 2.17
CA VAL A 157 1.36 7.92 2.52
C VAL A 157 0.48 7.94 1.26
N PHE A 158 -0.21 6.83 1.00
CA PHE A 158 -1.23 6.73 -0.04
C PHE A 158 -2.60 6.44 0.56
N PRO A 159 -3.66 7.10 0.03
CA PRO A 159 -3.65 8.03 -1.10
C PRO A 159 -2.89 9.33 -0.78
N LYS A 160 -2.16 9.88 -1.76
CA LYS A 160 -1.43 11.17 -1.60
C LYS A 160 -2.36 12.39 -1.70
N GLN A 161 -3.52 12.23 -2.31
CA GLN A 161 -4.56 13.25 -2.47
C GLN A 161 -5.87 12.83 -1.80
N SER A 162 -6.75 13.78 -1.56
CA SER A 162 -8.08 13.55 -0.99
C SER A 162 -9.16 13.23 -2.03
N SER A 163 -8.88 13.47 -3.31
CA SER A 163 -9.79 13.15 -4.42
C SER A 163 -9.03 12.99 -5.73
N VAL A 164 -9.67 12.35 -6.69
CA VAL A 164 -9.20 12.28 -8.09
C VAL A 164 -10.33 12.78 -8.98
N GLY A 165 -10.06 13.81 -9.78
CA GLY A 165 -11.04 14.30 -10.75
C GLY A 165 -11.36 13.25 -11.84
N PRO A 166 -12.46 13.42 -12.59
CA PRO A 166 -12.87 12.46 -13.63
C PRO A 166 -11.76 12.14 -14.64
N ASP A 167 -11.01 13.15 -15.06
CA ASP A 167 -9.89 13.02 -16.00
C ASP A 167 -8.52 12.94 -15.31
N GLY A 168 -8.49 13.00 -13.98
CA GLY A 168 -7.26 12.94 -13.18
C GLY A 168 -6.67 11.53 -13.15
N TRP A 169 -5.36 11.42 -13.08
CA TRP A 169 -4.67 10.11 -12.99
C TRP A 169 -4.49 9.66 -11.54
N GLY A 170 -4.36 10.59 -10.62
CA GLY A 170 -4.06 10.34 -9.22
C GLY A 170 -2.61 9.94 -8.96
N SER A 171 -2.28 9.69 -7.71
CA SER A 171 -0.96 9.20 -7.30
C SER A 171 -0.93 7.68 -7.37
N GLN A 172 0.15 7.16 -7.92
CA GLN A 172 0.32 5.72 -8.15
C GLN A 172 1.10 5.06 -7.02
N ALA A 173 0.64 3.89 -6.59
CA ALA A 173 1.36 2.96 -5.76
C ALA A 173 1.60 1.66 -6.55
N ILE A 174 2.79 1.09 -6.45
CA ILE A 174 3.12 -0.16 -7.15
C ILE A 174 2.40 -1.30 -6.44
N LEU A 175 1.70 -2.15 -7.20
CA LEU A 175 1.07 -3.36 -6.69
C LEU A 175 2.14 -4.32 -6.13
N PRO A 176 1.81 -5.10 -5.09
CA PRO A 176 2.72 -6.10 -4.54
C PRO A 176 2.89 -7.29 -5.50
N LEU A 177 3.85 -8.17 -5.20
CA LEU A 177 4.16 -9.39 -5.93
C LEU A 177 4.82 -9.17 -7.30
N ALA A 178 5.46 -8.01 -7.52
CA ALA A 178 6.32 -7.77 -8.68
C ALA A 178 7.79 -7.71 -8.29
N GLY A 179 8.67 -8.16 -9.16
CA GLY A 179 10.13 -8.10 -8.94
C GLY A 179 10.54 -8.90 -7.71
N LYS A 180 11.08 -8.24 -6.68
CA LYS A 180 11.47 -8.85 -5.40
C LYS A 180 10.39 -8.77 -4.32
N SER A 181 9.19 -8.33 -4.69
CA SER A 181 8.09 -8.20 -3.73
C SER A 181 7.56 -9.57 -3.34
N VAL A 182 7.63 -9.86 -2.05
CA VAL A 182 7.08 -11.06 -1.42
C VAL A 182 6.33 -10.64 -0.16
N PRO A 183 5.34 -11.42 0.28
CA PRO A 183 4.68 -11.20 1.58
C PRO A 183 5.71 -11.29 2.71
N LEU A 184 5.46 -10.55 3.78
CA LEU A 184 6.27 -10.57 4.99
C LEU A 184 5.42 -11.09 6.15
N MET A 185 5.98 -11.99 6.93
CA MET A 185 5.37 -12.46 8.16
C MET A 185 5.57 -11.40 9.25
N LEU A 186 4.48 -11.04 9.95
CA LEU A 186 4.56 -10.24 11.16
C LEU A 186 5.17 -11.11 12.28
N ALA A 187 6.41 -10.78 12.62
CA ALA A 187 7.21 -11.46 13.64
C ALA A 187 8.15 -10.45 14.30
N GLU A 188 8.96 -10.90 15.26
CA GLU A 188 10.05 -10.09 15.77
C GLU A 188 10.99 -9.67 14.63
N PRO A 189 11.40 -8.40 14.54
CA PRO A 189 12.34 -7.94 13.52
C PRO A 189 13.69 -8.68 13.57
N PRO A 190 14.32 -8.98 12.42
CA PRO A 190 13.93 -8.61 11.06
C PRO A 190 12.85 -9.53 10.49
N PHE A 191 11.83 -8.95 9.84
CA PHE A 191 10.70 -9.70 9.28
C PHE A 191 11.18 -10.77 8.26
N PRO A 192 10.81 -12.05 8.45
CA PRO A 192 11.05 -13.08 7.44
C PRO A 192 10.08 -12.95 6.26
N ASP A 193 10.52 -13.47 5.10
CA ASP A 193 9.63 -13.64 3.97
C ASP A 193 8.61 -14.75 4.29
N GLU A 194 7.35 -14.55 3.94
CA GLU A 194 6.29 -15.54 4.15
C GLU A 194 6.34 -16.60 3.04
N ALA A 195 6.52 -17.87 3.42
CA ALA A 195 6.71 -18.95 2.48
C ALA A 195 5.42 -19.37 1.75
N GLU A 196 4.25 -19.19 2.39
CA GLU A 196 2.96 -19.63 1.88
C GLU A 196 1.93 -18.47 1.85
N PHE A 197 2.02 -17.62 0.83
CA PHE A 197 1.02 -16.61 0.62
C PHE A 197 -0.17 -17.16 -0.18
N VAL A 198 -1.31 -17.30 0.45
CA VAL A 198 -2.54 -17.82 -0.16
C VAL A 198 -3.56 -16.74 -0.56
N GLY A 199 -3.22 -15.47 -0.46
CA GLY A 199 -4.13 -14.35 -0.80
C GLY A 199 -5.26 -14.12 0.20
N ALA A 200 -5.46 -15.01 1.16
CA ALA A 200 -6.46 -14.85 2.23
C ALA A 200 -6.20 -13.60 3.07
N ASP A 201 -4.95 -13.13 3.12
CA ASP A 201 -4.56 -11.96 3.90
C ASP A 201 -5.17 -10.67 3.39
N PHE A 202 -5.42 -10.52 2.08
CA PHE A 202 -6.19 -9.40 1.54
C PHE A 202 -7.69 -9.44 1.89
N ASN A 203 -8.16 -10.50 2.53
CA ASN A 203 -9.49 -10.60 3.11
C ASN A 203 -9.50 -10.28 4.62
N ARG A 204 -8.33 -10.06 5.25
CA ARG A 204 -8.29 -9.52 6.61
C ARG A 204 -8.88 -8.12 6.58
N ARG A 205 -9.90 -7.91 7.42
CA ARG A 205 -10.59 -6.64 7.53
C ARG A 205 -10.08 -5.91 8.76
N THR A 206 -9.71 -4.68 8.57
CA THR A 206 -9.54 -3.78 9.68
C THR A 206 -10.89 -3.15 9.95
N ASP A 207 -11.51 -3.53 11.04
CA ASP A 207 -12.81 -2.97 11.44
C ASP A 207 -12.61 -1.58 12.06
N VAL A 208 -12.17 -0.64 11.22
CA VAL A 208 -11.82 0.72 11.63
C VAL A 208 -12.84 1.75 11.19
N CYS A 209 -13.86 1.33 10.45
CA CYS A 209 -14.95 2.22 10.04
C CYS A 209 -15.52 3.02 11.21
N ALA A 210 -15.61 2.43 12.40
CA ALA A 210 -16.07 3.10 13.59
C ALA A 210 -15.10 4.19 14.09
N LEU A 211 -13.80 3.96 14.05
CA LEU A 211 -12.79 4.92 14.53
C LEU A 211 -12.60 6.11 13.58
N ILE A 212 -12.59 5.87 12.27
CA ILE A 212 -12.51 6.96 11.29
C ILE A 212 -13.80 7.78 11.30
N LYS A 213 -14.98 7.17 11.43
CA LYS A 213 -16.26 7.86 11.60
C LYS A 213 -16.34 8.67 12.89
N SER A 214 -15.81 8.14 14.01
CA SER A 214 -15.78 8.88 15.28
C SER A 214 -14.81 10.07 15.24
N ALA A 215 -13.67 9.94 14.57
CA ALA A 215 -12.73 11.04 14.40
C ALA A 215 -13.30 12.17 13.53
N LEU A 216 -14.16 11.84 12.54
CA LEU A 216 -14.87 12.84 11.73
C LEU A 216 -15.93 13.58 12.54
N THR A 217 -16.70 12.87 13.39
CA THR A 217 -17.72 13.49 14.26
C THR A 217 -17.11 14.37 15.34
N GLU A 218 -15.98 14.02 15.90
CA GLU A 218 -15.25 14.86 16.85
C GLU A 218 -14.58 16.08 16.19
N GLY A 219 -14.13 15.95 14.95
CA GLY A 219 -13.55 17.05 14.16
C GLY A 219 -14.56 18.08 13.67
N GLU A 220 -15.83 17.74 13.58
CA GLU A 220 -16.92 18.69 13.28
C GLU A 220 -17.36 19.52 14.50
N LEU A 221 -16.85 19.21 15.69
CA LEU A 221 -17.17 19.89 16.95
C LEU A 221 -16.18 21.00 17.35
N TRP A 222 -15.18 21.28 16.51
CA TRP A 222 -14.16 22.33 16.68
C TRP A 222 -14.03 23.15 15.39
#